data_814cb31fa98684ed17ba5803ff54d81a
#
_entry.id   814cb31fa98684ed17ba5803ff54d81a
#
_cell.length_a   1.000
_cell.length_b   1.000
_cell.length_c   1.000
_cell.angle_alpha   90.00
_cell.angle_beta   90.00
_cell.angle_gamma   90.00
#
_symmetry.space_group_name_H-M   'P 1'
#
loop_
_entity.id
_entity.type
_entity.pdbx_description
1 polymer ?
#
loop_
_entity_poly.entity_id
_entity_poly.type
_entity_poly.pdbx_seq_one_letter_code
_entity_poly.pdbx_strand_id
1 'polypeptide(L)'
;MGKIGIGLNLEAVRTSHKSFEQGIAFAAELGYEYVEPMVHWGRELLNEARYFHSVSMLDDPFRVRDAVEKHGLKLSAFSSHSQLSKPEIAVEYLKQAARFAYECGAPIINTHEGHKQPWTTAEEDFVLIKYSIKEAAKVCERRGIKIGLETHQTYSLSLEGYDRILNLVDSPCVGANFDTGNATLAGSTRFLGWNGSKIALSICTPKTYRSSSRRRNAAR
;
A
#
# COMPACT_ATOMS: atom_id res chain seq x y z
N MET A 1 15.38 1.72 22.61
CA MET A 1 14.30 2.12 21.70
C MET A 1 14.90 2.22 20.30
N GLY A 2 14.37 1.49 19.30
CA GLY A 2 14.82 1.62 17.92
C GLY A 2 14.45 3.01 17.37
N LYS A 3 15.31 3.59 16.52
CA LYS A 3 15.01 4.83 15.82
C LYS A 3 13.89 4.53 14.80
N ILE A 4 12.82 5.34 14.79
CA ILE A 4 11.77 5.26 13.77
C ILE A 4 12.32 5.93 12.52
N GLY A 5 12.37 5.18 11.40
CA GLY A 5 12.71 5.73 10.09
C GLY A 5 11.51 6.42 9.46
N ILE A 6 11.74 7.51 8.74
CA ILE A 6 10.69 8.26 8.05
C ILE A 6 10.85 8.07 6.55
N GLY A 7 9.77 7.66 5.88
CA GLY A 7 9.73 7.42 4.44
C GLY A 7 8.68 8.27 3.73
N LEU A 8 8.88 8.50 2.42
CA LEU A 8 7.90 9.11 1.53
C LEU A 8 7.25 8.05 0.67
N ASN A 9 5.93 7.93 0.74
CA ASN A 9 5.16 7.23 -0.28
C ASN A 9 5.11 8.09 -1.54
N LEU A 10 5.55 7.55 -2.67
CA LEU A 10 5.69 8.32 -3.91
C LEU A 10 4.35 8.70 -4.56
N GLU A 11 3.22 8.20 -4.08
CA GLU A 11 1.90 8.76 -4.43
C GLU A 11 1.81 10.27 -4.12
N ALA A 12 2.58 10.77 -3.16
CA ALA A 12 2.64 12.19 -2.81
C ALA A 12 3.06 13.08 -3.98
N VAL A 13 3.84 12.57 -4.94
CA VAL A 13 4.30 13.33 -6.11
C VAL A 13 3.42 13.17 -7.35
N ARG A 14 2.35 12.36 -7.27
CA ARG A 14 1.42 12.10 -8.38
C ARG A 14 0.83 13.37 -8.98
N THR A 15 0.38 14.27 -8.14
CA THR A 15 -0.26 15.52 -8.59
C THR A 15 0.71 16.50 -9.25
N SER A 16 2.01 16.35 -9.03
CA SER A 16 3.07 17.14 -9.66
C SER A 16 3.66 16.46 -10.89
N HIS A 17 3.09 15.34 -11.33
CA HIS A 17 3.50 14.59 -12.52
C HIS A 17 4.98 14.18 -12.54
N LYS A 18 5.59 13.98 -11.38
CA LYS A 18 6.97 13.54 -11.29
C LYS A 18 7.08 12.05 -11.67
N SER A 19 8.16 11.71 -12.37
CA SER A 19 8.53 10.31 -12.61
C SER A 19 9.02 9.64 -11.31
N PHE A 20 9.22 8.33 -11.38
CA PHE A 20 9.83 7.56 -10.28
C PHE A 20 11.16 8.17 -9.85
N GLU A 21 12.08 8.43 -10.79
CA GLU A 21 13.40 9.00 -10.52
C GLU A 21 13.32 10.43 -9.94
N GLN A 22 12.40 11.25 -10.44
CA GLN A 22 12.15 12.58 -9.89
C GLN A 22 11.55 12.52 -8.49
N GLY A 23 10.68 11.53 -8.21
CA GLY A 23 10.12 11.29 -6.90
C GLY A 23 11.16 10.87 -5.87
N ILE A 24 12.11 10.00 -6.26
CA ILE A 24 13.23 9.60 -5.40
C ILE A 24 14.13 10.80 -5.10
N ALA A 25 14.53 11.55 -6.13
CA ALA A 25 15.39 12.74 -5.96
C ALA A 25 14.72 13.75 -5.01
N PHE A 26 13.41 13.98 -5.17
CA PHE A 26 12.64 14.86 -4.31
C PHE A 26 12.58 14.35 -2.85
N ALA A 27 12.41 13.05 -2.63
CA ALA A 27 12.44 12.47 -1.29
C ALA A 27 13.80 12.67 -0.61
N ALA A 28 14.89 12.45 -1.36
CA ALA A 28 16.26 12.68 -0.86
C ALA A 28 16.52 14.15 -0.52
N GLU A 29 16.09 15.08 -1.40
CA GLU A 29 16.20 16.52 -1.17
C GLU A 29 15.48 16.98 0.09
N LEU A 30 14.32 16.38 0.40
CA LEU A 30 13.56 16.63 1.62
C LEU A 30 14.13 15.93 2.87
N GLY A 31 15.18 15.12 2.75
CA GLY A 31 15.84 14.44 3.87
C GLY A 31 15.11 13.19 4.38
N TYR A 32 14.27 12.57 3.58
CA TYR A 32 13.69 11.26 3.93
C TYR A 32 14.77 10.17 3.95
N GLU A 33 14.55 9.12 4.75
CA GLU A 33 15.44 7.96 4.83
C GLU A 33 14.95 6.81 3.92
N TYR A 34 13.64 6.78 3.67
CA TYR A 34 12.98 5.70 2.91
C TYR A 34 12.03 6.24 1.85
N VAL A 35 11.77 5.39 0.85
CA VAL A 35 10.70 5.61 -0.13
C VAL A 35 9.84 4.38 -0.28
N GLU A 36 8.56 4.59 -0.58
CA GLU A 36 7.60 3.56 -0.94
C GLU A 36 7.04 3.85 -2.33
N PRO A 37 7.60 3.23 -3.38
CA PRO A 37 7.04 3.33 -4.72
C PRO A 37 5.78 2.49 -4.88
N MET A 38 4.91 2.91 -5.79
CA MET A 38 3.82 2.11 -6.29
C MET A 38 4.33 1.16 -7.39
N VAL A 39 3.93 -0.10 -7.37
CA VAL A 39 4.18 -1.04 -8.47
C VAL A 39 2.90 -1.34 -9.24
N HIS A 40 3.07 -1.71 -10.50
CA HIS A 40 1.98 -2.12 -11.38
C HIS A 40 2.42 -3.23 -12.32
N TRP A 41 1.43 -3.91 -12.91
CA TRP A 41 1.66 -4.89 -13.96
C TRP A 41 1.48 -4.23 -15.33
N GLY A 42 2.50 -4.29 -16.17
CA GLY A 42 2.47 -3.67 -17.49
C GLY A 42 3.03 -2.23 -17.50
N ARG A 43 2.98 -1.57 -18.64
CA ARG A 43 3.69 -0.28 -18.85
C ARG A 43 2.79 0.88 -19.25
N GLU A 44 1.63 0.64 -19.84
CA GLU A 44 0.95 1.63 -20.66
C GLU A 44 -0.22 2.32 -19.95
N LEU A 45 -1.13 1.57 -19.37
CA LEU A 45 -2.37 2.13 -18.81
C LEU A 45 -2.15 3.12 -17.66
N LEU A 46 -1.09 2.94 -16.87
CA LEU A 46 -0.86 3.80 -15.72
C LEU A 46 -0.22 5.14 -16.08
N ASN A 47 0.50 5.22 -17.21
CA ASN A 47 0.99 6.49 -17.73
C ASN A 47 -0.17 7.39 -18.17
N GLU A 48 -1.16 6.84 -18.86
CA GLU A 48 -2.37 7.58 -19.23
C GLU A 48 -3.17 8.04 -18.00
N ALA A 49 -3.20 7.23 -16.93
CA ALA A 49 -3.80 7.59 -15.65
C ALA A 49 -2.91 8.49 -14.77
N ARG A 50 -1.77 8.98 -15.30
CA ARG A 50 -0.82 9.86 -14.60
C ARG A 50 -0.12 9.23 -13.40
N TYR A 51 0.19 7.93 -13.48
CA TYR A 51 0.98 7.22 -12.47
C TYR A 51 2.48 7.16 -12.86
N PHE A 52 3.04 8.29 -13.31
CA PHE A 52 4.44 8.37 -13.75
C PHE A 52 5.46 8.01 -12.66
N HIS A 53 5.07 8.15 -11.39
CA HIS A 53 5.88 7.81 -10.21
C HIS A 53 5.90 6.31 -9.90
N SER A 54 5.13 5.51 -10.60
CA SER A 54 5.04 4.06 -10.38
C SER A 54 6.08 3.29 -11.19
N VAL A 55 6.37 2.08 -10.74
CA VAL A 55 7.35 1.17 -11.34
C VAL A 55 6.64 -0.06 -11.89
N SER A 56 6.99 -0.47 -13.11
CA SER A 56 6.49 -1.73 -13.67
C SER A 56 7.21 -2.92 -13.02
N MET A 57 6.45 -3.94 -12.61
CA MET A 57 7.04 -5.22 -12.18
C MET A 57 7.69 -6.02 -13.33
N LEU A 58 7.65 -5.50 -14.56
CA LEU A 58 8.37 -6.01 -15.73
C LEU A 58 9.71 -5.29 -15.94
N ASP A 59 10.01 -4.25 -15.18
CA ASP A 59 11.29 -3.58 -15.21
C ASP A 59 12.37 -4.42 -14.54
N ASP A 60 13.63 -4.08 -14.82
CA ASP A 60 14.77 -4.66 -14.12
C ASP A 60 14.76 -4.23 -12.64
N PRO A 61 14.63 -5.17 -11.69
CA PRO A 61 14.60 -4.85 -10.26
C PRO A 61 15.90 -4.23 -9.76
N PHE A 62 17.04 -4.57 -10.37
CA PHE A 62 18.32 -3.95 -10.01
C PHE A 62 18.35 -2.47 -10.38
N ARG A 63 17.80 -2.09 -11.53
CA ARG A 63 17.67 -0.67 -11.91
C ARG A 63 16.86 0.12 -10.87
N VAL A 64 15.79 -0.46 -10.36
CA VAL A 64 14.93 0.19 -9.35
C VAL A 64 15.69 0.35 -8.03
N ARG A 65 16.34 -0.71 -7.56
CA ARG A 65 17.16 -0.67 -6.34
C ARG A 65 18.29 0.34 -6.45
N ASP A 66 19.07 0.29 -7.53
CA ASP A 66 20.25 1.14 -7.72
C ASP A 66 19.84 2.63 -7.85
N ALA A 67 18.67 2.91 -8.44
CA ALA A 67 18.14 4.27 -8.48
C ALA A 67 17.83 4.82 -7.08
N VAL A 68 17.28 4.00 -6.18
CA VAL A 68 17.01 4.39 -4.79
C VAL A 68 18.30 4.56 -4.00
N GLU A 69 19.21 3.57 -4.08
CA GLU A 69 20.49 3.58 -3.36
C GLU A 69 21.41 4.71 -3.78
N LYS A 70 21.42 5.09 -5.07
CA LYS A 70 22.17 6.24 -5.58
C LYS A 70 21.87 7.55 -4.86
N HIS A 71 20.66 7.69 -4.35
CA HIS A 71 20.24 8.87 -3.58
C HIS A 71 20.38 8.69 -2.06
N GLY A 72 21.03 7.61 -1.60
CA GLY A 72 21.20 7.31 -0.18
C GLY A 72 19.92 6.87 0.53
N LEU A 73 18.87 6.54 -0.22
CA LEU A 73 17.58 6.11 0.29
C LEU A 73 17.49 4.59 0.37
N LYS A 74 16.47 4.09 1.06
CA LYS A 74 16.12 2.67 1.14
C LYS A 74 14.66 2.47 0.76
N LEU A 75 14.33 1.31 0.24
CA LEU A 75 12.94 0.90 0.04
C LEU A 75 12.34 0.49 1.39
N SER A 76 11.24 1.12 1.79
CA SER A 76 10.45 0.70 2.96
C SER A 76 9.47 -0.41 2.60
N ALA A 77 8.79 -0.27 1.48
CA ALA A 77 7.80 -1.18 0.94
C ALA A 77 7.57 -0.88 -0.54
N PHE A 78 6.74 -1.72 -1.18
CA PHE A 78 6.04 -1.36 -2.41
C PHE A 78 4.53 -1.27 -2.16
N SER A 79 3.90 -0.18 -2.59
CA SER A 79 2.44 -0.11 -2.73
C SER A 79 2.01 -0.99 -3.89
N SER A 80 1.43 -2.14 -3.59
CA SER A 80 1.03 -3.20 -4.54
C SER A 80 -0.46 -3.48 -4.42
N HIS A 81 -1.26 -2.44 -4.59
CA HIS A 81 -2.69 -2.50 -4.41
C HIS A 81 -3.36 -3.40 -5.44
N SER A 82 -4.13 -4.37 -4.97
CA SER A 82 -4.92 -5.27 -5.79
C SER A 82 -6.25 -5.57 -5.10
N GLN A 83 -7.26 -5.90 -5.90
CA GLN A 83 -8.57 -6.24 -5.39
C GLN A 83 -8.59 -7.67 -4.83
N LEU A 84 -8.39 -7.84 -3.51
CA LEU A 84 -8.28 -9.15 -2.87
C LEU A 84 -9.54 -10.00 -3.00
N SER A 85 -10.71 -9.38 -3.17
CA SER A 85 -11.97 -10.09 -3.45
C SER A 85 -12.06 -10.65 -4.88
N LYS A 86 -11.00 -10.48 -5.72
CA LYS A 86 -10.87 -11.06 -7.06
C LYS A 86 -9.59 -11.93 -7.13
N PRO A 87 -9.63 -13.15 -6.57
CA PRO A 87 -8.45 -14.02 -6.47
C PRO A 87 -7.77 -14.31 -7.81
N GLU A 88 -8.55 -14.37 -8.89
CA GLU A 88 -8.08 -14.63 -10.26
C GLU A 88 -7.08 -13.57 -10.76
N ILE A 89 -7.10 -12.37 -10.17
CA ILE A 89 -6.15 -11.30 -10.47
C ILE A 89 -5.18 -11.10 -9.30
N ALA A 90 -5.73 -10.98 -8.07
CA ALA A 90 -4.97 -10.56 -6.90
C ALA A 90 -3.84 -11.53 -6.53
N VAL A 91 -4.08 -12.83 -6.66
CA VAL A 91 -3.12 -13.86 -6.25
C VAL A 91 -1.82 -13.75 -7.06
N GLU A 92 -1.91 -13.74 -8.38
CA GLU A 92 -0.71 -13.66 -9.22
C GLU A 92 -0.06 -12.28 -9.16
N TYR A 93 -0.85 -11.21 -9.05
CA TYR A 93 -0.34 -9.87 -8.87
C TYR A 93 0.52 -9.76 -7.59
N LEU A 94 0.01 -10.21 -6.45
CA LEU A 94 0.75 -10.15 -5.17
C LEU A 94 1.96 -11.08 -5.15
N LYS A 95 1.86 -12.26 -5.77
CA LYS A 95 3.02 -13.17 -5.92
C LYS A 95 4.13 -12.52 -6.74
N GLN A 96 3.78 -11.83 -7.81
CA GLN A 96 4.74 -11.11 -8.63
C GLN A 96 5.32 -9.90 -7.87
N ALA A 97 4.49 -9.13 -7.17
CA ALA A 97 4.94 -8.03 -6.34
C ALA A 97 5.93 -8.51 -5.25
N ALA A 98 5.66 -9.65 -4.62
CA ALA A 98 6.56 -10.23 -3.62
C ALA A 98 7.91 -10.69 -4.22
N ARG A 99 7.91 -11.23 -5.44
CA ARG A 99 9.16 -11.58 -6.16
C ARG A 99 9.96 -10.32 -6.49
N PHE A 100 9.29 -9.33 -7.06
CA PHE A 100 9.90 -8.06 -7.43
C PHE A 100 10.46 -7.32 -6.20
N ALA A 101 9.69 -7.25 -5.11
CA ALA A 101 10.12 -6.65 -3.85
C ALA A 101 11.38 -7.33 -3.30
N TYR A 102 11.42 -8.66 -3.31
CA TYR A 102 12.58 -9.43 -2.87
C TYR A 102 13.84 -9.10 -3.67
N GLU A 103 13.74 -9.02 -4.99
CA GLU A 103 14.86 -8.72 -5.87
C GLU A 103 15.32 -7.25 -5.79
N CYS A 104 14.39 -6.32 -5.53
CA CYS A 104 14.71 -4.92 -5.26
C CYS A 104 15.28 -4.68 -3.85
N GLY A 105 15.16 -5.65 -2.93
CA GLY A 105 15.55 -5.49 -1.53
C GLY A 105 14.52 -4.77 -0.66
N ALA A 106 13.26 -4.65 -1.12
CA ALA A 106 12.17 -4.11 -0.31
C ALA A 106 11.62 -5.21 0.62
N PRO A 107 11.43 -4.92 1.93
CA PRO A 107 11.00 -5.93 2.90
C PRO A 107 9.49 -6.20 2.90
N ILE A 108 8.68 -5.33 2.30
CA ILE A 108 7.23 -5.32 2.45
C ILE A 108 6.56 -5.04 1.12
N ILE A 109 5.41 -5.67 0.92
CA ILE A 109 4.40 -5.27 -0.07
C ILE A 109 3.13 -4.84 0.66
N ASN A 110 2.60 -3.67 0.33
CA ASN A 110 1.36 -3.14 0.90
C ASN A 110 0.19 -3.35 -0.06
N THR A 111 -0.94 -3.77 0.47
CA THR A 111 -2.17 -3.98 -0.28
C THR A 111 -3.40 -3.70 0.59
N HIS A 112 -4.59 -3.73 0.00
CA HIS A 112 -5.87 -3.58 0.71
C HIS A 112 -6.94 -4.51 0.11
N GLU A 113 -8.09 -4.65 0.78
CA GLU A 113 -9.14 -5.59 0.38
C GLU A 113 -9.80 -5.29 -0.97
N GLY A 114 -9.70 -4.04 -1.43
CA GLY A 114 -10.39 -3.56 -2.63
C GLY A 114 -11.84 -3.14 -2.38
N HIS A 115 -12.50 -2.67 -3.44
CA HIS A 115 -13.90 -2.25 -3.36
C HIS A 115 -14.85 -3.43 -3.23
N LYS A 116 -15.85 -3.28 -2.34
CA LYS A 116 -16.96 -4.23 -2.27
C LYS A 116 -17.69 -4.30 -3.62
N GLN A 117 -17.90 -5.52 -4.10
CA GLN A 117 -18.67 -5.72 -5.31
C GLN A 117 -20.18 -5.67 -5.00
N PRO A 118 -21.01 -5.13 -5.92
CA PRO A 118 -22.45 -5.02 -5.68
C PRO A 118 -23.19 -6.37 -5.68
N TRP A 119 -22.58 -7.41 -6.22
CA TRP A 119 -23.17 -8.76 -6.36
C TRP A 119 -22.67 -9.77 -5.33
N THR A 120 -21.78 -9.39 -4.42
CA THR A 120 -21.29 -10.24 -3.34
C THR A 120 -21.85 -9.81 -1.99
N THR A 121 -22.00 -10.77 -1.10
CA THR A 121 -22.20 -10.52 0.34
C THR A 121 -20.85 -10.24 1.01
N ALA A 122 -20.87 -9.69 2.22
CA ALA A 122 -19.65 -9.50 3.00
C ALA A 122 -18.94 -10.83 3.31
N GLU A 123 -19.70 -11.88 3.61
CA GLU A 123 -19.15 -13.20 3.91
C GLU A 123 -18.43 -13.82 2.71
N GLU A 124 -19.01 -13.70 1.52
CA GLU A 124 -18.36 -14.13 0.27
C GLU A 124 -17.06 -13.35 0.02
N ASP A 125 -17.08 -12.03 0.21
CA ASP A 125 -15.87 -11.22 0.06
C ASP A 125 -14.76 -11.66 1.03
N PHE A 126 -15.09 -11.92 2.30
CA PHE A 126 -14.10 -12.39 3.27
C PHE A 126 -13.52 -13.76 2.94
N VAL A 127 -14.31 -14.66 2.34
CA VAL A 127 -13.80 -15.95 1.82
C VAL A 127 -12.79 -15.71 0.70
N LEU A 128 -13.10 -14.85 -0.27
CA LEU A 128 -12.24 -14.53 -1.40
C LEU A 128 -10.96 -13.80 -0.95
N ILE A 129 -11.09 -12.80 -0.07
CA ILE A 129 -9.97 -12.07 0.53
C ILE A 129 -9.03 -13.02 1.27
N LYS A 130 -9.59 -13.91 2.11
CA LYS A 130 -8.81 -14.94 2.80
C LYS A 130 -7.99 -15.80 1.84
N TYR A 131 -8.62 -16.25 0.76
CA TYR A 131 -7.95 -17.07 -0.24
C TYR A 131 -6.78 -16.31 -0.87
N SER A 132 -6.99 -15.07 -1.29
CA SER A 132 -5.97 -14.23 -1.92
C SER A 132 -4.78 -14.00 -1.00
N ILE A 133 -5.01 -13.63 0.25
CA ILE A 133 -3.95 -13.42 1.24
C ILE A 133 -3.19 -14.73 1.50
N LYS A 134 -3.91 -15.84 1.70
CA LYS A 134 -3.30 -17.16 1.96
C LYS A 134 -2.38 -17.61 0.84
N GLU A 135 -2.80 -17.44 -0.42
CA GLU A 135 -1.98 -17.83 -1.57
C GLU A 135 -0.77 -16.92 -1.77
N ALA A 136 -0.91 -15.61 -1.54
CA ALA A 136 0.21 -14.66 -1.57
C ALA A 136 1.21 -14.94 -0.44
N ALA A 137 0.73 -15.22 0.77
CA ALA A 137 1.56 -15.49 1.95
C ALA A 137 2.54 -16.65 1.72
N LYS A 138 2.16 -17.70 0.99
CA LYS A 138 3.06 -18.82 0.65
C LYS A 138 4.34 -18.38 -0.08
N VAL A 139 4.26 -17.36 -0.93
CA VAL A 139 5.41 -16.82 -1.65
C VAL A 139 6.18 -15.84 -0.78
N CYS A 140 5.46 -15.02 -0.02
CA CYS A 140 6.04 -14.02 0.88
C CYS A 140 6.87 -14.68 1.99
N GLU A 141 6.34 -15.70 2.66
CA GLU A 141 7.04 -16.43 3.72
C GLU A 141 8.38 -17.01 3.24
N ARG A 142 8.39 -17.64 2.07
CA ARG A 142 9.60 -18.23 1.48
C ARG A 142 10.68 -17.21 1.16
N ARG A 143 10.31 -15.93 1.00
CA ARG A 143 11.22 -14.84 0.63
C ARG A 143 11.49 -13.88 1.78
N GLY A 144 10.89 -14.11 2.95
CA GLY A 144 11.00 -13.16 4.07
C GLY A 144 10.32 -11.82 3.81
N ILE A 145 9.40 -11.75 2.82
CA ILE A 145 8.63 -10.54 2.53
C ILE A 145 7.40 -10.48 3.44
N LYS A 146 7.05 -9.29 3.91
CA LYS A 146 5.82 -9.04 4.67
C LYS A 146 4.70 -8.55 3.76
N ILE A 147 3.46 -8.83 4.14
CA ILE A 147 2.25 -8.27 3.53
C ILE A 147 1.65 -7.30 4.53
N GLY A 148 1.66 -6.01 4.20
CA GLY A 148 0.96 -4.97 4.96
C GLY A 148 -0.46 -4.80 4.42
N LEU A 149 -1.46 -5.06 5.26
CA LEU A 149 -2.87 -4.82 4.92
C LEU A 149 -3.25 -3.41 5.34
N GLU A 150 -3.62 -2.57 4.37
CA GLU A 150 -3.86 -1.14 4.59
C GLU A 150 -5.32 -0.86 4.96
N THR A 151 -5.52 0.10 5.87
CA THR A 151 -6.83 0.72 6.12
C THR A 151 -7.17 1.64 4.95
N HIS A 152 -7.98 1.17 3.98
CA HIS A 152 -8.17 1.91 2.73
C HIS A 152 -9.60 1.87 2.18
N GLN A 153 -10.31 0.74 2.25
CA GLN A 153 -11.57 0.52 1.55
C GLN A 153 -12.71 0.14 2.50
N THR A 154 -13.75 -0.43 1.95
CA THR A 154 -15.06 -0.66 2.58
C THR A 154 -15.00 -1.30 3.96
N TYR A 155 -14.23 -2.39 4.11
CA TYR A 155 -14.20 -3.15 5.36
C TYR A 155 -13.12 -2.63 6.31
N SER A 156 -11.94 -2.32 5.80
CA SER A 156 -10.80 -1.88 6.59
C SER A 156 -10.96 -0.46 7.17
N LEU A 157 -11.97 0.30 6.76
CA LEU A 157 -12.30 1.60 7.34
C LEU A 157 -13.07 1.51 8.68
N SER A 158 -13.49 0.32 9.10
CA SER A 158 -14.01 0.08 10.45
C SER A 158 -13.05 -0.77 11.25
N LEU A 159 -12.95 -0.51 12.57
CA LEU A 159 -12.08 -1.31 13.44
C LEU A 159 -12.42 -2.80 13.41
N GLU A 160 -13.71 -3.13 13.46
CA GLU A 160 -14.19 -4.51 13.41
C GLU A 160 -13.81 -5.19 12.08
N GLY A 161 -14.06 -4.53 10.95
CA GLY A 161 -13.73 -5.08 9.64
C GLY A 161 -12.23 -5.21 9.43
N TYR A 162 -11.45 -4.25 9.90
CA TYR A 162 -9.99 -4.30 9.82
C TYR A 162 -9.39 -5.44 10.65
N ASP A 163 -9.84 -5.56 11.91
CA ASP A 163 -9.44 -6.65 12.77
C ASP A 163 -9.81 -8.02 12.17
N ARG A 164 -11.02 -8.13 11.59
CA ARG A 164 -11.45 -9.33 10.88
C ARG A 164 -10.51 -9.67 9.72
N ILE A 165 -10.15 -8.70 8.88
CA ILE A 165 -9.24 -8.92 7.74
C ILE A 165 -7.88 -9.40 8.22
N LEU A 166 -7.31 -8.78 9.24
CA LEU A 166 -6.01 -9.14 9.81
C LEU A 166 -5.97 -10.56 10.38
N ASN A 167 -7.12 -11.05 10.84
CA ASN A 167 -7.26 -12.38 11.45
C ASN A 167 -7.74 -13.46 10.47
N LEU A 168 -7.94 -13.14 9.18
CA LEU A 168 -8.36 -14.14 8.19
C LEU A 168 -7.31 -15.23 7.96
N VAL A 169 -6.02 -14.88 8.05
CA VAL A 169 -4.91 -15.80 7.80
C VAL A 169 -3.94 -15.74 8.96
N ASP A 170 -3.64 -16.90 9.52
CA ASP A 170 -2.59 -17.04 10.52
C ASP A 170 -1.24 -17.27 9.83
N SER A 171 -0.52 -16.17 9.60
CA SER A 171 0.78 -16.17 8.96
C SER A 171 1.68 -15.09 9.55
N PRO A 172 2.95 -15.39 9.85
CA PRO A 172 3.89 -14.43 10.41
C PRO A 172 4.30 -13.33 9.41
N CYS A 173 3.95 -13.48 8.13
CA CYS A 173 4.25 -12.47 7.13
C CYS A 173 3.09 -11.48 6.91
N VAL A 174 1.89 -11.72 7.47
CA VAL A 174 0.73 -10.84 7.32
C VAL A 174 0.60 -9.94 8.53
N GLY A 175 0.47 -8.64 8.28
CA GLY A 175 0.33 -7.65 9.35
C GLY A 175 -0.36 -6.37 8.89
N ALA A 176 -0.52 -5.45 9.83
CA ALA A 176 -1.18 -4.18 9.61
C ALA A 176 -0.25 -3.16 8.92
N ASN A 177 -0.76 -2.51 7.89
CA ASN A 177 -0.28 -1.23 7.39
C ASN A 177 -1.35 -0.18 7.69
N PHE A 178 -1.19 0.54 8.81
CA PHE A 178 -2.23 1.42 9.31
C PHE A 178 -2.10 2.83 8.71
N ASP A 179 -2.99 3.18 7.76
CA ASP A 179 -3.10 4.55 7.23
C ASP A 179 -4.03 5.37 8.13
N THR A 180 -3.42 6.25 8.93
CA THR A 180 -4.15 7.14 9.84
C THR A 180 -4.97 8.18 9.09
N GLY A 181 -4.56 8.56 7.87
CA GLY A 181 -5.29 9.50 7.03
C GLY A 181 -6.62 8.91 6.55
N ASN A 182 -6.60 7.69 6.01
CA ASN A 182 -7.81 6.98 5.59
C ASN A 182 -8.75 6.72 6.77
N ALA A 183 -8.23 6.26 7.90
CA ALA A 183 -9.00 6.03 9.11
C ALA A 183 -9.69 7.32 9.62
N THR A 184 -8.99 8.46 9.59
CA THR A 184 -9.52 9.76 9.99
C THR A 184 -10.60 10.26 9.02
N LEU A 185 -10.37 10.12 7.71
CA LEU A 185 -11.35 10.52 6.68
C LEU A 185 -12.64 9.70 6.76
N ALA A 186 -12.55 8.45 7.21
CA ALA A 186 -13.71 7.59 7.47
C ALA A 186 -14.48 7.97 8.75
N GLY A 187 -14.00 8.95 9.52
CA GLY A 187 -14.61 9.36 10.78
C GLY A 187 -14.40 8.37 11.93
N SER A 188 -13.46 7.46 11.79
CA SER A 188 -13.21 6.40 12.75
C SER A 188 -12.23 6.83 13.84
N THR A 189 -12.75 7.50 14.88
CA THR A 189 -11.96 7.84 16.09
C THR A 189 -11.65 6.60 16.96
N ARG A 190 -12.32 5.47 16.72
CA ARG A 190 -12.15 4.23 17.50
C ARG A 190 -10.78 3.57 17.33
N PHE A 191 -10.07 3.87 16.24
CA PHE A 191 -8.72 3.37 16.03
C PHE A 191 -7.68 3.96 17.00
N LEU A 192 -7.97 5.08 17.67
CA LEU A 192 -7.04 5.72 18.61
C LEU A 192 -6.69 4.86 19.85
N GLY A 193 -7.44 3.81 20.14
CA GLY A 193 -7.19 2.87 21.22
C GLY A 193 -6.88 1.44 20.76
N TRP A 194 -6.66 1.24 19.46
CA TRP A 194 -6.43 -0.10 18.92
C TRP A 194 -5.07 -0.66 19.33
N ASN A 195 -5.08 -1.79 20.00
CA ASN A 195 -3.91 -2.51 20.53
C ASN A 195 -3.72 -3.84 19.78
N GLY A 196 -3.83 -3.80 18.46
CA GLY A 196 -3.76 -4.98 17.61
C GLY A 196 -2.46 -5.77 17.78
N SER A 197 -2.57 -7.07 17.99
CA SER A 197 -1.45 -8.00 18.20
C SER A 197 -0.59 -8.23 16.95
N LYS A 198 -1.05 -7.80 15.77
CA LYS A 198 -0.38 -7.99 14.47
C LYS A 198 0.14 -6.68 13.87
N ILE A 199 0.77 -5.83 14.68
CA ILE A 199 1.43 -4.61 14.17
C ILE A 199 2.71 -5.02 13.46
N ALA A 200 2.69 -5.04 12.13
CA ALA A 200 3.90 -5.29 11.35
C ALA A 200 4.57 -4.00 10.89
N LEU A 201 3.83 -2.95 10.58
CA LEU A 201 4.38 -1.63 10.24
C LEU A 201 3.30 -0.56 10.29
N SER A 202 3.65 0.62 10.81
CA SER A 202 2.89 1.84 10.60
C SER A 202 3.64 2.68 9.58
N ILE A 203 3.17 2.71 8.35
CA ILE A 203 3.57 3.74 7.40
C ILE A 203 2.49 4.81 7.49
N CYS A 204 2.82 5.91 8.14
CA CYS A 204 1.95 7.08 8.18
C CYS A 204 2.19 7.88 6.90
N THR A 205 1.26 7.85 5.97
CA THR A 205 1.26 8.76 4.82
C THR A 205 0.55 10.05 5.23
N PRO A 206 1.25 11.19 5.35
CA PRO A 206 0.58 12.47 5.55
C PRO A 206 -0.11 12.87 4.25
N LYS A 207 -1.41 12.58 4.17
CA LYS A 207 -2.24 13.16 3.11
C LYS A 207 -2.53 14.62 3.47
N THR A 208 -1.96 15.58 2.76
CA THR A 208 -2.33 16.98 2.88
C THR A 208 -3.75 17.17 2.38
N TYR A 209 -4.68 17.28 3.32
CA TYR A 209 -6.07 17.56 3.03
C TYR A 209 -6.22 19.06 2.68
N ARG A 210 -6.39 19.40 1.40
CA ARG A 210 -6.97 20.67 1.00
C ARG A 210 -8.48 20.57 1.13
N SER A 211 -9.04 21.14 2.20
CA SER A 211 -10.48 21.35 2.29
C SER A 211 -10.89 22.29 1.15
N SER A 212 -11.48 21.78 0.10
CA SER A 212 -12.24 22.59 -0.84
C SER A 212 -13.52 23.02 -0.13
N SER A 213 -13.48 24.15 0.57
CA SER A 213 -14.68 24.84 0.99
C SER A 213 -15.43 25.27 -0.27
N ARG A 214 -16.33 24.42 -0.77
CA ARG A 214 -17.37 24.88 -1.70
C ARG A 214 -18.23 25.90 -0.95
N ARG A 215 -17.95 27.18 -1.14
CA ARG A 215 -18.91 28.23 -0.86
C ARG A 215 -20.16 27.93 -1.69
N ARG A 216 -21.21 27.44 -1.04
CA ARG A 216 -22.57 27.52 -1.60
C ARG A 216 -22.92 28.99 -1.65
N ASN A 217 -22.76 29.60 -2.80
CA ASN A 217 -23.44 30.86 -3.05
C ASN A 217 -24.92 30.56 -3.12
N ALA A 218 -25.65 30.92 -2.08
CA ALA A 218 -27.08 31.14 -2.16
C ALA A 218 -27.29 32.38 -3.06
N ALA A 219 -27.75 32.16 -4.25
CA ALA A 219 -28.28 33.20 -5.11
C ALA A 219 -29.75 33.39 -4.75
N ARG A 220 -30.11 34.64 -4.42
CA ARG A 220 -31.46 35.14 -4.42
C ARG A 220 -32.00 35.20 -5.87
#